data_726b77eb473c6b5a75b0e95f66367808
#
_entry.id   726b77eb473c6b5a75b0e95f66367808
#
_cell.length_a   1.000
_cell.length_b   1.000
_cell.length_c   1.000
_cell.angle_alpha   90.00
_cell.angle_beta   90.00
_cell.angle_gamma   90.00
#
_symmetry.space_group_name_H-M   'P 1'
#
loop_
_entity.id
_entity.type
_entity.pdbx_description
1 polymer ?
#
loop_
_entity_poly.entity_id
_entity_poly.type
_entity_poly.pdbx_seq_one_letter_code
_entity_poly.pdbx_strand_id
1 'polypeptide(L)'
;LKHNTGQAHPERADRVKVIIENLKKNKKLIWKKPLKFDSKYLKITHKSNYINEVENSFPKEGLHFLDGDTIVSPGSKQAASDAVASIITAIDSVQNKEFKNVFCPVRPPGHHAEKDKAMGFCIYNNVAVGANYLIEKYKLNKVAIIDFDVHHGNGTQDIFYENEKVLYISTHQYPF
;
A
#
# COMPACT_ATOMS: atom_id res chain seq x y z
N LEU A 1 -13.26 2.39 -1.64
CA LEU A 1 -14.30 1.37 -1.96
C LEU A 1 -14.56 1.22 -3.46
N LYS A 2 -14.12 2.16 -4.32
CA LYS A 2 -14.37 2.13 -5.77
C LYS A 2 -13.44 1.19 -6.56
N HIS A 3 -12.39 0.65 -5.94
CA HIS A 3 -11.56 -0.38 -6.54
C HIS A 3 -12.36 -1.69 -6.62
N ASN A 4 -12.75 -2.05 -7.84
CA ASN A 4 -13.54 -3.25 -8.14
C ASN A 4 -12.61 -4.30 -8.77
N THR A 5 -12.54 -5.46 -8.16
CA THR A 5 -11.71 -6.59 -8.57
C THR A 5 -12.53 -7.71 -9.22
N GLY A 6 -13.84 -7.49 -9.43
CA GLY A 6 -14.77 -8.49 -9.96
C GLY A 6 -15.53 -9.25 -8.87
N GLN A 7 -16.52 -10.04 -9.32
CA GLN A 7 -17.30 -10.90 -8.45
C GLN A 7 -16.44 -12.07 -7.94
N ALA A 8 -16.65 -12.47 -6.71
CA ALA A 8 -15.95 -13.58 -6.06
C ALA A 8 -14.43 -13.41 -5.86
N HIS A 9 -13.85 -12.26 -6.18
CA HIS A 9 -12.43 -12.00 -5.91
C HIS A 9 -12.19 -11.90 -4.38
N PRO A 10 -11.14 -12.54 -3.82
CA PRO A 10 -10.88 -12.52 -2.38
C PRO A 10 -10.55 -11.10 -1.87
N GLU A 11 -9.84 -10.27 -2.66
CA GLU A 11 -9.59 -8.87 -2.36
C GLU A 11 -10.77 -8.04 -2.86
N ARG A 12 -11.73 -7.73 -1.98
CA ARG A 12 -12.98 -7.03 -2.30
C ARG A 12 -13.27 -5.88 -1.35
N ALA A 13 -14.11 -4.94 -1.79
CA ALA A 13 -14.45 -3.73 -1.04
C ALA A 13 -15.03 -3.99 0.35
N ASP A 14 -15.76 -5.09 0.54
CA ASP A 14 -16.39 -5.45 1.81
C ASP A 14 -15.37 -5.67 2.94
N ARG A 15 -14.15 -6.13 2.63
CA ARG A 15 -13.08 -6.31 3.63
C ARG A 15 -12.80 -5.01 4.39
N VAL A 16 -12.55 -3.94 3.68
CA VAL A 16 -12.28 -2.62 4.30
C VAL A 16 -13.56 -1.96 4.81
N LYS A 17 -14.69 -2.16 4.14
CA LYS A 17 -15.99 -1.63 4.60
C LYS A 17 -16.31 -2.10 6.02
N VAL A 18 -16.24 -3.41 6.27
CA VAL A 18 -16.51 -3.99 7.61
C VAL A 18 -15.55 -3.44 8.66
N ILE A 19 -14.27 -3.32 8.33
CA ILE A 19 -13.26 -2.74 9.25
C ILE A 19 -13.65 -1.29 9.60
N ILE A 20 -13.92 -0.46 8.58
CA ILE A 20 -14.28 0.95 8.79
C ILE A 20 -15.56 1.09 9.62
N GLU A 21 -16.59 0.30 9.32
CA GLU A 21 -17.85 0.31 10.06
C GLU A 21 -17.67 -0.04 11.54
N ASN A 22 -16.81 -1.02 11.83
CA ASN A 22 -16.50 -1.37 13.22
C ASN A 22 -15.64 -0.29 13.92
N LEU A 23 -14.62 0.24 13.25
CA LEU A 23 -13.80 1.31 13.81
C LEU A 23 -14.62 2.58 14.12
N LYS A 24 -15.62 2.91 13.29
CA LYS A 24 -16.51 4.06 13.52
C LYS A 24 -17.35 3.97 14.81
N LYS A 25 -17.53 2.77 15.36
CA LYS A 25 -18.20 2.60 16.66
C LYS A 25 -17.36 3.13 17.83
N ASN A 26 -16.03 3.17 17.67
CA ASN A 26 -15.14 3.71 18.69
C ASN A 26 -15.00 5.23 18.56
N LYS A 27 -15.70 5.97 19.42
CA LYS A 27 -15.72 7.44 19.44
C LYS A 27 -14.39 8.09 19.86
N LYS A 28 -13.41 7.31 20.34
CA LYS A 28 -12.09 7.82 20.72
C LYS A 28 -11.15 7.91 19.51
N LEU A 29 -11.50 7.32 18.37
CA LEU A 29 -10.69 7.39 17.17
C LEU A 29 -10.86 8.72 16.45
N ILE A 30 -9.76 9.32 16.09
CA ILE A 30 -9.73 10.53 15.27
C ILE A 30 -9.54 10.13 13.81
N TRP A 31 -10.47 10.51 12.96
CA TRP A 31 -10.43 10.24 11.53
C TRP A 31 -9.73 11.39 10.80
N LYS A 32 -8.72 11.04 10.03
CA LYS A 32 -7.98 12.00 9.20
C LYS A 32 -8.09 11.61 7.72
N LYS A 33 -8.32 12.59 6.86
CA LYS A 33 -8.26 12.37 5.41
C LYS A 33 -6.80 12.32 4.96
N PRO A 34 -6.46 11.48 3.97
CA PRO A 34 -5.12 11.50 3.39
C PRO A 34 -4.85 12.84 2.69
N LEU A 35 -3.59 13.24 2.64
CA LEU A 35 -3.14 14.37 1.84
C LEU A 35 -3.44 14.12 0.35
N LYS A 36 -3.34 15.17 -0.46
CA LYS A 36 -3.42 15.01 -1.92
C LYS A 36 -2.24 14.19 -2.41
N PHE A 37 -2.53 13.12 -3.17
CA PHE A 37 -1.50 12.26 -3.74
C PHE A 37 -0.57 13.05 -4.69
N ASP A 38 0.71 12.71 -4.63
CA ASP A 38 1.74 13.19 -5.54
C ASP A 38 2.57 11.99 -6.01
N SER A 39 2.66 11.79 -7.31
CA SER A 39 3.36 10.64 -7.92
C SER A 39 4.86 10.57 -7.58
N LYS A 40 5.47 11.68 -7.09
CA LYS A 40 6.84 11.64 -6.58
C LYS A 40 7.04 10.63 -5.46
N TYR A 41 6.01 10.35 -4.65
CA TYR A 41 6.09 9.34 -3.59
C TYR A 41 6.30 7.93 -4.12
N LEU A 42 5.81 7.62 -5.33
CA LEU A 42 6.05 6.31 -5.95
C LEU A 42 7.51 6.16 -6.40
N LYS A 43 8.10 7.23 -6.92
CA LYS A 43 9.45 7.22 -7.53
C LYS A 43 10.57 6.93 -6.55
N ILE A 44 10.32 7.05 -5.25
CA ILE A 44 11.30 6.68 -4.21
C ILE A 44 11.36 5.16 -3.98
N THR A 45 10.48 4.40 -4.59
CA THR A 45 10.35 2.96 -4.37
C THR A 45 10.24 2.17 -5.66
N HIS A 46 9.40 2.63 -6.58
CA HIS A 46 9.12 1.95 -7.84
C HIS A 46 9.87 2.58 -9.02
N LYS A 47 10.24 1.76 -10.00
CA LYS A 47 10.86 2.22 -11.24
C LYS A 47 9.90 3.07 -12.07
N SER A 48 10.41 4.11 -12.70
CA SER A 48 9.59 5.06 -13.47
C SER A 48 8.85 4.42 -14.65
N ASN A 49 9.45 3.42 -15.33
CA ASN A 49 8.79 2.66 -16.37
C ASN A 49 7.56 1.91 -15.85
N TYR A 50 7.70 1.23 -14.71
CA TYR A 50 6.60 0.52 -14.05
C TYR A 50 5.46 1.47 -13.64
N ILE A 51 5.80 2.61 -13.04
CA ILE A 51 4.79 3.62 -12.67
C ILE A 51 4.01 4.06 -13.91
N ASN A 52 4.70 4.34 -15.03
CA ASN A 52 4.06 4.73 -16.28
C ASN A 52 3.20 3.61 -16.88
N GLU A 53 3.66 2.37 -16.83
CA GLU A 53 2.91 1.20 -17.28
C GLU A 53 1.60 1.05 -16.49
N VAL A 54 1.68 1.06 -15.17
CA VAL A 54 0.50 0.98 -14.29
C VAL A 54 -0.46 2.15 -14.53
N GLU A 55 0.05 3.38 -14.65
CA GLU A 55 -0.77 4.56 -14.89
C GLU A 55 -1.55 4.48 -16.22
N ASN A 56 -0.98 3.85 -17.25
CA ASN A 56 -1.61 3.64 -18.54
C ASN A 56 -2.53 2.40 -18.57
N SER A 57 -2.43 1.51 -17.58
CA SER A 57 -3.21 0.27 -17.52
C SER A 57 -4.58 0.42 -16.86
N PHE A 58 -4.87 1.56 -16.22
CA PHE A 58 -6.18 1.77 -15.62
C PHE A 58 -7.26 1.94 -16.69
N PRO A 59 -8.27 1.04 -16.75
CA PRO A 59 -9.28 1.08 -17.78
C PRO A 59 -10.27 2.22 -17.53
N LYS A 60 -10.89 2.71 -18.62
CA LYS A 60 -12.02 3.66 -18.53
C LYS A 60 -13.32 2.97 -18.11
N GLU A 61 -13.46 1.69 -18.49
CA GLU A 61 -14.59 0.82 -18.16
C GLU A 61 -14.14 -0.63 -18.01
N GLY A 62 -14.94 -1.46 -17.36
CA GLY A 62 -14.64 -2.88 -17.17
C GLY A 62 -13.48 -3.15 -16.21
N LEU A 63 -12.81 -4.27 -16.44
CA LEU A 63 -11.70 -4.77 -15.66
C LEU A 63 -10.48 -5.00 -16.57
N HIS A 64 -9.29 -4.76 -16.02
CA HIS A 64 -8.02 -5.08 -16.68
C HIS A 64 -7.11 -5.81 -15.68
N PHE A 65 -6.25 -6.70 -16.18
CA PHE A 65 -5.34 -7.52 -15.37
C PHE A 65 -3.91 -6.98 -15.53
N LEU A 66 -3.29 -6.61 -14.42
CA LEU A 66 -1.86 -6.26 -14.40
C LEU A 66 -0.97 -7.51 -14.39
N ASP A 67 -1.47 -8.59 -13.77
CA ASP A 67 -0.93 -9.94 -13.82
C ASP A 67 -2.06 -10.97 -13.65
N GLY A 68 -1.73 -12.24 -13.33
CA GLY A 68 -2.71 -13.32 -13.26
C GLY A 68 -3.85 -13.11 -12.23
N ASP A 69 -3.63 -12.31 -11.20
CA ASP A 69 -4.58 -12.09 -10.09
C ASP A 69 -4.70 -10.64 -9.61
N THR A 70 -3.95 -9.72 -10.18
CA THR A 70 -3.99 -8.29 -9.81
C THR A 70 -4.87 -7.52 -10.77
N ILE A 71 -6.13 -7.35 -10.39
CA ILE A 71 -7.18 -6.77 -11.21
C ILE A 71 -7.36 -5.29 -10.90
N VAL A 72 -7.50 -4.47 -11.95
CA VAL A 72 -7.78 -3.03 -11.85
C VAL A 72 -9.07 -2.66 -12.59
N SER A 73 -9.71 -1.61 -12.15
CA SER A 73 -10.96 -1.03 -12.65
C SER A 73 -10.85 0.50 -12.71
N PRO A 74 -11.81 1.23 -13.26
CA PRO A 74 -11.75 2.70 -13.33
C PRO A 74 -11.50 3.40 -11.99
N GLY A 75 -11.96 2.80 -10.89
CA GLY A 75 -11.74 3.34 -9.53
C GLY A 75 -10.41 2.96 -8.88
N SER A 76 -9.61 2.07 -9.50
CA SER A 76 -8.40 1.52 -8.90
C SER A 76 -7.27 2.53 -8.83
N LYS A 77 -7.13 3.41 -9.82
CA LYS A 77 -6.14 4.49 -9.81
C LYS A 77 -6.26 5.36 -8.57
N GLN A 78 -7.47 5.85 -8.30
CA GLN A 78 -7.71 6.69 -7.12
C GLN A 78 -7.48 5.91 -5.82
N ALA A 79 -7.93 4.64 -5.75
CA ALA A 79 -7.76 3.82 -4.55
C ALA A 79 -6.30 3.54 -4.25
N ALA A 80 -5.48 3.19 -5.25
CA ALA A 80 -4.04 2.97 -5.10
C ALA A 80 -3.31 4.25 -4.68
N SER A 81 -3.67 5.38 -5.29
CA SER A 81 -3.15 6.70 -4.92
C SER A 81 -3.50 7.07 -3.48
N ASP A 82 -4.75 6.85 -3.07
CA ASP A 82 -5.20 7.13 -1.69
C ASP A 82 -4.53 6.21 -0.67
N ALA A 83 -4.23 4.96 -1.02
CA ALA A 83 -3.53 4.03 -0.14
C ALA A 83 -2.11 4.53 0.16
N VAL A 84 -1.36 4.93 -0.88
CA VAL A 84 -0.04 5.56 -0.71
C VAL A 84 -0.13 6.88 0.04
N ALA A 85 -1.06 7.77 -0.32
CA ALA A 85 -1.23 9.04 0.38
C ALA A 85 -1.61 8.85 1.86
N SER A 86 -2.33 7.79 2.19
CA SER A 86 -2.68 7.47 3.57
C SER A 86 -1.47 7.13 4.42
N ILE A 87 -0.54 6.30 3.93
CA ILE A 87 0.68 5.97 4.68
C ILE A 87 1.58 7.18 4.84
N ILE A 88 1.71 8.02 3.82
CA ILE A 88 2.47 9.28 3.90
C ILE A 88 1.88 10.22 4.96
N THR A 89 0.54 10.37 4.96
CA THR A 89 -0.17 11.19 5.95
C THR A 89 0.01 10.64 7.38
N ALA A 90 -0.04 9.31 7.52
CA ALA A 90 0.17 8.64 8.80
C ALA A 90 1.58 8.91 9.34
N ILE A 91 2.58 8.76 8.49
CA ILE A 91 3.99 9.03 8.82
C ILE A 91 4.16 10.48 9.26
N ASP A 92 3.67 11.44 8.47
CA ASP A 92 3.78 12.86 8.81
C ASP A 92 3.12 13.16 10.15
N SER A 93 1.95 12.59 10.41
CA SER A 93 1.24 12.80 11.67
C SER A 93 1.98 12.24 12.90
N VAL A 94 2.66 11.09 12.74
CA VAL A 94 3.47 10.50 13.83
C VAL A 94 4.77 11.27 14.03
N GLN A 95 5.47 11.60 12.95
CA GLN A 95 6.75 12.32 13.02
C GLN A 95 6.59 13.74 13.56
N ASN A 96 5.49 14.40 13.24
CA ASN A 96 5.14 15.72 13.78
C ASN A 96 4.53 15.65 15.20
N LYS A 97 4.49 14.45 15.83
CA LYS A 97 3.95 14.22 17.16
C LYS A 97 2.46 14.57 17.32
N GLU A 98 1.72 14.61 16.23
CA GLU A 98 0.27 14.80 16.23
C GLU A 98 -0.44 13.57 16.84
N PHE A 99 0.05 12.37 16.46
CA PHE A 99 -0.42 11.09 17.00
C PHE A 99 0.76 10.19 17.37
N LYS A 100 0.55 9.30 18.35
CA LYS A 100 1.54 8.26 18.72
C LYS A 100 1.58 7.12 17.71
N ASN A 101 0.42 6.75 17.18
CA ASN A 101 0.25 5.71 16.17
C ASN A 101 -0.93 6.03 15.26
N VAL A 102 -0.94 5.43 14.07
CA VAL A 102 -2.01 5.59 13.07
C VAL A 102 -2.30 4.24 12.45
N PHE A 103 -3.56 3.99 12.16
CA PHE A 103 -4.01 2.82 11.40
C PHE A 103 -4.59 3.26 10.06
N CYS A 104 -4.16 2.63 8.97
CA CYS A 104 -4.57 2.93 7.60
C CYS A 104 -5.39 1.77 7.01
N PRO A 105 -6.73 1.75 7.15
CA PRO A 105 -7.59 0.74 6.54
C PRO A 105 -7.75 1.03 5.04
N VAL A 106 -6.79 0.62 4.24
CA VAL A 106 -6.71 0.93 2.81
C VAL A 106 -6.82 -0.31 1.93
N ARG A 107 -7.15 -0.12 0.67
CA ARG A 107 -7.09 -1.04 -0.46
C ARG A 107 -6.67 -0.25 -1.71
N PRO A 108 -5.96 -0.90 -2.64
CA PRO A 108 -5.43 -2.27 -2.65
C PRO A 108 -4.33 -2.49 -1.59
N PRO A 109 -3.96 -3.77 -1.31
CA PRO A 109 -2.80 -4.10 -0.49
C PRO A 109 -1.50 -3.74 -1.21
N GLY A 110 -0.32 -4.02 -0.60
CA GLY A 110 0.93 -3.52 -1.17
C GLY A 110 2.13 -4.47 -1.11
N HIS A 111 2.20 -5.39 -0.16
CA HIS A 111 3.44 -6.09 0.19
C HIS A 111 3.97 -7.07 -0.87
N HIS A 112 3.15 -7.46 -1.84
CA HIS A 112 3.59 -8.28 -2.97
C HIS A 112 4.13 -7.47 -4.16
N ALA A 113 3.80 -6.18 -4.27
CA ALA A 113 4.31 -5.35 -5.37
C ALA A 113 5.82 -5.12 -5.22
N GLU A 114 6.58 -5.50 -6.24
CA GLU A 114 8.03 -5.34 -6.34
C GLU A 114 8.41 -3.95 -6.86
N LYS A 115 9.68 -3.69 -7.08
CA LYS A 115 10.15 -2.39 -7.63
C LYS A 115 9.53 -2.06 -8.98
N ASP A 116 9.24 -3.09 -9.78
CA ASP A 116 8.82 -2.97 -11.18
C ASP A 116 7.75 -3.98 -11.61
N LYS A 117 7.02 -4.57 -10.65
CA LYS A 117 6.00 -5.58 -10.93
C LYS A 117 4.83 -5.51 -9.96
N ALA A 118 3.60 -5.49 -10.50
CA ALA A 118 2.38 -5.75 -9.74
C ALA A 118 2.23 -7.26 -9.49
N MET A 119 1.72 -7.66 -8.34
CA MET A 119 1.56 -9.07 -7.99
C MET A 119 0.66 -9.22 -6.76
N GLY A 120 -0.05 -10.35 -6.63
CA GLY A 120 -0.77 -10.71 -5.42
C GLY A 120 -1.78 -9.63 -4.98
N PHE A 121 -2.57 -9.11 -5.91
CA PHE A 121 -3.56 -8.02 -5.71
C PHE A 121 -2.93 -6.65 -5.44
N CYS A 122 -1.59 -6.56 -5.36
CA CYS A 122 -0.85 -5.34 -5.00
C CYS A 122 -0.44 -4.57 -6.24
N ILE A 123 -0.80 -3.28 -6.27
CA ILE A 123 -0.44 -2.36 -7.36
C ILE A 123 0.84 -1.61 -7.01
N TYR A 124 0.86 -0.93 -5.88
CA TYR A 124 2.04 -0.26 -5.34
C TYR A 124 2.35 -0.79 -3.94
N ASN A 125 3.62 -0.86 -3.59
CA ASN A 125 4.02 -1.29 -2.25
C ASN A 125 3.90 -0.13 -1.25
N ASN A 126 2.72 0.01 -0.67
CA ASN A 126 2.37 1.11 0.23
C ASN A 126 3.34 1.22 1.41
N VAL A 127 3.69 0.10 2.05
CA VAL A 127 4.57 0.08 3.24
C VAL A 127 6.01 0.40 2.85
N ALA A 128 6.47 -0.09 1.71
CA ALA A 128 7.81 0.22 1.20
C ALA A 128 7.95 1.70 0.83
N VAL A 129 6.93 2.29 0.20
CA VAL A 129 6.88 3.75 -0.03
C VAL A 129 6.97 4.50 1.29
N GLY A 130 6.26 4.05 2.31
CA GLY A 130 6.32 4.65 3.65
C GLY A 130 7.71 4.55 4.28
N ALA A 131 8.37 3.40 4.22
CA ALA A 131 9.71 3.21 4.77
C ALA A 131 10.76 4.09 4.06
N ASN A 132 10.75 4.11 2.73
CA ASN A 132 11.64 4.99 1.96
C ASN A 132 11.35 6.47 2.25
N TYR A 133 10.10 6.86 2.40
CA TYR A 133 9.73 8.22 2.77
C TYR A 133 10.28 8.64 4.15
N LEU A 134 10.24 7.74 5.14
CA LEU A 134 10.85 7.98 6.45
C LEU A 134 12.37 8.21 6.34
N ILE A 135 13.05 7.41 5.52
CA ILE A 135 14.50 7.53 5.30
C ILE A 135 14.83 8.82 4.55
N GLU A 136 14.10 9.13 3.49
CA GLU A 136 14.43 10.28 2.63
C GLU A 136 14.04 11.62 3.26
N LYS A 137 12.81 11.75 3.73
CA LYS A 137 12.29 13.02 4.28
C LYS A 137 12.76 13.27 5.70
N TYR A 138 12.62 12.26 6.57
CA TYR A 138 12.90 12.41 8.00
C TYR A 138 14.32 11.98 8.39
N LYS A 139 15.11 11.50 7.41
CA LYS A 139 16.51 11.09 7.60
C LYS A 139 16.70 10.02 8.68
N LEU A 140 15.71 9.13 8.82
CA LEU A 140 15.83 8.03 9.76
C LEU A 140 16.91 7.05 9.29
N ASN A 141 17.77 6.66 10.21
CA ASN A 141 18.87 5.73 9.91
C ASN A 141 18.42 4.27 9.87
N LYS A 142 17.33 3.94 10.57
CA LYS A 142 16.79 2.59 10.66
C LYS A 142 15.26 2.63 10.68
N VAL A 143 14.64 1.75 9.92
CA VAL A 143 13.18 1.53 9.89
C VAL A 143 12.94 0.03 10.02
N ALA A 144 11.96 -0.39 10.80
CA ALA A 144 11.51 -1.76 10.85
C ALA A 144 10.13 -1.89 10.20
N ILE A 145 9.97 -2.92 9.38
CA ILE A 145 8.69 -3.36 8.84
C ILE A 145 8.39 -4.73 9.43
N ILE A 146 7.25 -4.86 10.10
CA ILE A 146 6.78 -6.14 10.65
C ILE A 146 5.53 -6.52 9.86
N ASP A 147 5.64 -7.56 9.06
CA ASP A 147 4.61 -8.08 8.20
C ASP A 147 4.06 -9.39 8.81
N PHE A 148 2.83 -9.34 9.25
CA PHE A 148 2.13 -10.49 9.85
C PHE A 148 0.96 -10.97 8.96
N ASP A 149 0.96 -10.59 7.68
CA ASP A 149 0.07 -11.21 6.71
C ASP A 149 0.36 -12.71 6.62
N VAL A 150 -0.67 -13.51 6.33
CA VAL A 150 -0.52 -14.96 6.17
C VAL A 150 0.38 -15.31 4.97
N HIS A 151 0.46 -14.45 3.96
CA HIS A 151 1.33 -14.60 2.80
C HIS A 151 2.68 -13.89 3.02
N HIS A 152 3.74 -14.46 2.47
CA HIS A 152 5.04 -13.80 2.44
C HIS A 152 5.02 -12.53 1.57
N GLY A 153 5.42 -11.40 2.13
CA GLY A 153 5.52 -10.13 1.40
C GLY A 153 6.77 -10.05 0.52
N ASN A 154 6.82 -10.86 -0.53
CA ASN A 154 7.96 -10.96 -1.46
C ASN A 154 8.37 -9.61 -2.06
N GLY A 155 7.42 -8.74 -2.36
CA GLY A 155 7.70 -7.41 -2.92
C GLY A 155 8.43 -6.50 -1.93
N THR A 156 8.02 -6.52 -0.66
CA THR A 156 8.73 -5.76 0.39
C THR A 156 10.13 -6.31 0.59
N GLN A 157 10.31 -7.64 0.58
CA GLN A 157 11.63 -8.27 0.63
C GLN A 157 12.50 -7.85 -0.56
N ASP A 158 11.99 -7.93 -1.80
CA ASP A 158 12.72 -7.54 -3.01
C ASP A 158 13.21 -6.08 -2.94
N ILE A 159 12.31 -5.17 -2.51
CA ILE A 159 12.63 -3.75 -2.43
C ILE A 159 13.78 -3.47 -1.45
N PHE A 160 13.83 -4.19 -0.33
CA PHE A 160 14.77 -3.90 0.75
C PHE A 160 15.86 -4.94 0.94
N TYR A 161 15.99 -5.92 0.04
CA TYR A 161 16.92 -7.04 0.21
C TYR A 161 18.37 -6.62 0.48
N GLU A 162 18.84 -5.57 -0.19
CA GLU A 162 20.18 -5.01 -0.04
C GLU A 162 20.20 -3.69 0.76
N ASN A 163 19.09 -3.33 1.42
CA ASN A 163 19.00 -2.04 2.11
C ASN A 163 19.25 -2.20 3.62
N GLU A 164 20.45 -1.88 4.06
CA GLU A 164 20.87 -1.97 5.47
C GLU A 164 20.07 -1.06 6.44
N LYS A 165 19.29 -0.10 5.93
CA LYS A 165 18.47 0.82 6.74
C LYS A 165 17.10 0.26 7.09
N VAL A 166 16.67 -0.83 6.42
CA VAL A 166 15.34 -1.41 6.64
C VAL A 166 15.46 -2.84 7.14
N LEU A 167 14.95 -3.07 8.34
CA LEU A 167 14.77 -4.41 8.88
C LEU A 167 13.36 -4.90 8.48
N TYR A 168 13.30 -5.91 7.61
CA TYR A 168 12.05 -6.56 7.24
C TYR A 168 11.88 -7.87 8.01
N ILE A 169 10.78 -8.00 8.73
CA ILE A 169 10.40 -9.19 9.49
C ILE A 169 9.06 -9.66 8.96
N SER A 170 8.97 -10.92 8.53
CA SER A 170 7.73 -11.53 8.05
C SER A 170 7.43 -12.82 8.81
N THR A 171 6.19 -12.97 9.26
CA THR A 171 5.66 -14.22 9.83
C THR A 171 4.52 -14.69 8.93
N HIS A 172 4.73 -15.76 8.19
CA HIS A 172 3.79 -16.21 7.16
C HIS A 172 3.65 -17.71 7.15
N GLN A 173 2.63 -18.22 6.47
CA GLN A 173 2.43 -19.64 6.29
C GLN A 173 3.50 -20.22 5.35
N TYR A 174 4.00 -21.40 5.68
CA TYR A 174 4.95 -22.19 4.88
C TYR A 174 4.57 -23.67 4.95
N PRO A 175 4.76 -24.48 3.88
CA PRO A 175 5.11 -24.07 2.51
C PRO A 175 3.92 -23.55 1.71
N PHE A 176 4.23 -22.78 0.66
CA PHE A 176 3.31 -22.43 -0.42
C PHE A 176 3.97 -22.68 -1.74
#